data_3549113a71911b09a0388c37674ede91
#
_entry.id   3549113a71911b09a0388c37674ede91
#
_cell.length_a   1.000
_cell.length_b   1.000
_cell.length_c   1.000
_cell.angle_alpha   90.00
_cell.angle_beta   90.00
_cell.angle_gamma   90.00
#
_symmetry.space_group_name_H-M   'P 1'
#
loop_
_entity.id
_entity.type
_entity.pdbx_description
1 polymer ?
#
loop_
_entity_poly.entity_id
_entity_poly.type
_entity_poly.pdbx_seq_one_letter_code
_entity_poly.pdbx_strand_id
1 'polypeptide(L)'
;MRLIVSLVLLVMCVAVVSAPAANRDGALTTEQVKQFQQDLARHGDPNATVNAVTNNDIRKLSLNRELVMKHDGTFNFKLEGTKIIDQKSSGRCWMFAGSNVVTPEVKSKFKLPDFKISQAYLAFWDKLEKSNLFLEKMIEYRDRPADDRALLEWLKNPVGDGGWWAYFEGLIDKYGLAPASAMPETEQSSNTTRMNNLLNTLLKKATAEIRRRSQAGQNVAKLRDYKETVLADVYRLLVYNYGQPPADFVFRYEDTVDDSTKTWVEKTYTPMSFYHEFYGDSLPTYVALVNNPAKEYGQTYLFKDGRNIYDNDDILVLNVPIQTLKDYTFKMLLDSQMVWFACDVDVDNYRDSGMFAVDIYDYSTTFGIDFHMDKTDRVLYEGISPNHAMVITGADTTEAGVPRKWLVENSWGTKFGSDGYWTMYDDWYDQNVLMVMVDPRLLAPDIMEQLKKKPVIIEDWEPFFLSLRSLQ
;
A
#
# COMPACT_ATOMS: atom_id res chain seq x y z
N MET A 1 -76.19 -56.56 -8.09
CA MET A 1 -75.81 -55.98 -6.83
C MET A 1 -74.44 -55.31 -6.97
N ARG A 2 -74.42 -54.01 -7.20
CA ARG A 2 -73.20 -53.27 -7.33
C ARG A 2 -72.99 -52.45 -6.09
N LEU A 3 -71.89 -52.69 -5.34
CA LEU A 3 -71.46 -51.83 -4.22
C LEU A 3 -70.76 -50.64 -4.73
N ILE A 4 -71.28 -49.47 -4.39
CA ILE A 4 -70.58 -48.18 -4.61
C ILE A 4 -69.79 -47.90 -3.32
N VAL A 5 -68.46 -47.89 -3.43
CA VAL A 5 -67.57 -47.44 -2.36
C VAL A 5 -67.32 -45.95 -2.61
N SER A 6 -67.88 -45.09 -1.75
CA SER A 6 -67.61 -43.67 -1.75
C SER A 6 -66.29 -43.38 -0.98
N LEU A 7 -65.26 -42.89 -1.69
CA LEU A 7 -64.02 -42.42 -1.13
C LEU A 7 -64.22 -40.95 -0.67
N VAL A 8 -64.25 -40.72 0.62
CA VAL A 8 -64.23 -39.36 1.19
C VAL A 8 -62.81 -38.86 1.27
N LEU A 9 -62.41 -37.94 0.41
CA LEU A 9 -61.12 -37.23 0.49
C LEU A 9 -61.22 -36.14 1.57
N LEU A 10 -60.55 -36.36 2.69
CA LEU A 10 -60.38 -35.38 3.75
C LEU A 10 -59.24 -34.43 3.36
N VAL A 11 -59.56 -33.22 2.84
CA VAL A 11 -58.59 -32.17 2.59
C VAL A 11 -58.29 -31.51 3.95
N MET A 12 -57.12 -31.82 4.54
CA MET A 12 -56.58 -31.07 5.66
C MET A 12 -56.01 -29.75 5.11
N CYS A 13 -56.76 -28.65 5.27
CA CYS A 13 -56.21 -27.29 5.16
C CYS A 13 -55.26 -27.06 6.35
N VAL A 14 -53.95 -27.22 6.13
CA VAL A 14 -52.96 -26.70 7.08
C VAL A 14 -52.97 -25.18 6.95
N ALA A 15 -53.67 -24.50 7.83
CA ALA A 15 -53.52 -23.06 8.00
C ALA A 15 -52.11 -22.80 8.52
N VAL A 16 -51.21 -22.32 7.65
CA VAL A 16 -49.93 -21.75 8.04
C VAL A 16 -50.26 -20.47 8.81
N VAL A 17 -50.38 -20.58 10.14
CA VAL A 17 -50.42 -19.41 11.01
C VAL A 17 -49.02 -18.85 10.98
N SER A 18 -48.80 -17.82 10.10
CA SER A 18 -47.61 -17.01 10.18
C SER A 18 -47.63 -16.33 11.54
N ALA A 19 -46.77 -16.73 12.45
CA ALA A 19 -46.56 -15.99 13.69
C ALA A 19 -46.27 -14.55 13.30
N PRO A 20 -46.90 -13.55 13.95
CA PRO A 20 -46.57 -12.17 13.70
C PRO A 20 -45.07 -12.00 13.92
N ALA A 21 -44.35 -11.40 12.94
CA ALA A 21 -42.96 -11.10 13.10
C ALA A 21 -42.79 -10.35 14.42
N ALA A 22 -42.00 -10.92 15.33
CA ALA A 22 -41.74 -10.28 16.61
C ALA A 22 -41.27 -8.84 16.32
N ASN A 23 -42.00 -7.87 16.82
CA ASN A 23 -41.62 -6.46 16.69
C ASN A 23 -40.31 -6.33 17.45
N ARG A 24 -39.15 -6.28 16.73
CA ARG A 24 -37.83 -6.05 17.33
C ARG A 24 -37.72 -4.56 17.58
N ASP A 25 -37.49 -4.18 18.83
CA ASP A 25 -37.14 -2.80 19.18
C ASP A 25 -35.97 -2.34 18.29
N GLY A 26 -36.11 -1.24 17.61
CA GLY A 26 -35.14 -0.77 16.61
C GLY A 26 -35.45 -1.13 15.14
N ALA A 27 -36.57 -1.85 14.87
CA ALA A 27 -37.03 -2.05 13.49
C ALA A 27 -37.56 -0.70 12.93
N LEU A 28 -37.18 -0.40 11.68
CA LEU A 28 -37.70 0.78 10.98
C LEU A 28 -39.20 0.65 10.76
N THR A 29 -39.96 1.58 11.30
CA THR A 29 -41.45 1.60 11.18
C THR A 29 -41.94 2.42 10.00
N THR A 30 -43.16 2.15 9.53
CA THR A 30 -43.80 2.94 8.46
C THR A 30 -44.01 4.40 8.87
N GLU A 31 -44.20 4.64 10.15
CA GLU A 31 -44.36 6.00 10.72
C GLU A 31 -43.05 6.78 10.66
N GLN A 32 -41.93 6.13 10.97
CA GLN A 32 -40.59 6.75 10.82
C GLN A 32 -40.29 7.07 9.37
N VAL A 33 -40.60 6.16 8.42
CA VAL A 33 -40.43 6.43 6.98
C VAL A 33 -41.25 7.62 6.52
N LYS A 34 -42.52 7.74 6.97
CA LYS A 34 -43.35 8.92 6.68
C LYS A 34 -42.75 10.20 7.27
N GLN A 35 -42.21 10.11 8.48
CA GLN A 35 -41.52 11.25 9.09
C GLN A 35 -40.30 11.69 8.25
N PHE A 36 -39.45 10.76 7.79
CA PHE A 36 -38.31 11.08 6.91
C PHE A 36 -38.74 11.74 5.61
N GLN A 37 -39.86 11.31 5.01
CA GLN A 37 -40.41 11.95 3.82
C GLN A 37 -40.87 13.39 4.09
N GLN A 38 -41.47 13.64 5.26
CA GLN A 38 -41.89 14.98 5.67
C GLN A 38 -40.68 15.87 5.98
N ASP A 39 -39.65 15.33 6.62
CA ASP A 39 -38.43 16.07 6.96
C ASP A 39 -37.68 16.44 5.68
N LEU A 40 -37.60 15.55 4.71
CA LEU A 40 -36.99 15.83 3.39
C LEU A 40 -37.71 17.04 2.73
N ALA A 41 -39.06 17.09 2.79
CA ALA A 41 -39.82 18.19 2.22
C ALA A 41 -39.59 19.54 2.95
N ARG A 42 -39.15 19.54 4.21
CA ARG A 42 -38.81 20.77 4.97
C ARG A 42 -37.45 21.34 4.58
N HIS A 43 -36.51 20.51 4.04
CA HIS A 43 -35.21 20.96 3.57
C HIS A 43 -35.25 21.60 2.17
N GLY A 44 -36.43 21.81 1.61
CA GLY A 44 -36.64 22.39 0.28
C GLY A 44 -36.96 21.35 -0.79
N ASP A 45 -37.03 21.79 -2.05
CA ASP A 45 -37.30 20.89 -3.16
C ASP A 45 -36.02 20.09 -3.53
N PRO A 46 -35.95 18.77 -3.29
CA PRO A 46 -34.78 17.98 -3.58
C PRO A 46 -34.59 17.69 -5.09
N ASN A 47 -35.56 18.05 -5.93
CA ASN A 47 -35.57 17.64 -7.34
C ASN A 47 -34.34 18.08 -8.12
N ALA A 48 -33.81 19.28 -7.88
CA ALA A 48 -32.61 19.74 -8.55
C ALA A 48 -31.41 18.87 -8.20
N THR A 49 -31.19 18.59 -6.91
CA THR A 49 -30.11 17.71 -6.43
C THR A 49 -30.31 16.26 -6.90
N VAL A 50 -31.53 15.74 -6.78
CA VAL A 50 -31.88 14.39 -7.28
C VAL A 50 -31.57 14.27 -8.76
N ASN A 51 -32.03 15.23 -9.60
CA ASN A 51 -31.78 15.22 -11.04
C ASN A 51 -30.27 15.34 -11.36
N ALA A 52 -29.53 16.16 -10.61
CA ALA A 52 -28.10 16.31 -10.82
C ALA A 52 -27.35 15.01 -10.46
N VAL A 53 -27.60 14.48 -9.25
CA VAL A 53 -26.86 13.31 -8.74
C VAL A 53 -27.21 12.02 -9.48
N THR A 54 -28.49 11.81 -9.85
CA THR A 54 -28.91 10.58 -10.54
C THR A 54 -28.40 10.50 -11.99
N ASN A 55 -27.97 11.60 -12.57
CA ASN A 55 -27.53 11.65 -13.98
C ASN A 55 -26.04 11.96 -14.16
N ASN A 56 -25.28 12.21 -13.10
CA ASN A 56 -23.88 12.60 -13.19
C ASN A 56 -23.02 11.87 -12.14
N ASP A 57 -21.72 11.85 -12.39
CA ASP A 57 -20.73 11.41 -11.43
C ASP A 57 -20.70 12.33 -10.21
N ILE A 58 -20.82 11.75 -9.02
CA ILE A 58 -20.90 12.48 -7.75
C ILE A 58 -19.61 13.30 -7.49
N ARG A 59 -18.42 12.76 -7.79
CA ARG A 59 -17.17 13.49 -7.63
C ARG A 59 -17.13 14.77 -8.47
N LYS A 60 -17.64 14.70 -9.72
CA LYS A 60 -17.70 15.88 -10.60
C LYS A 60 -18.65 16.95 -10.09
N LEU A 61 -19.75 16.54 -9.45
CA LEU A 61 -20.74 17.48 -8.89
C LEU A 61 -20.23 18.14 -7.61
N SER A 62 -19.50 17.39 -6.79
CA SER A 62 -18.99 17.85 -5.50
C SER A 62 -17.61 18.51 -5.61
N LEU A 63 -17.01 18.60 -6.82
CA LEU A 63 -15.70 19.20 -6.99
C LEU A 63 -15.70 20.66 -6.52
N ASN A 64 -14.86 20.98 -5.55
CA ASN A 64 -14.69 22.31 -5.00
C ASN A 64 -13.91 23.21 -5.97
N ARG A 65 -14.65 23.96 -6.79
CA ARG A 65 -14.06 24.84 -7.80
C ARG A 65 -13.22 25.96 -7.21
N GLU A 66 -13.51 26.39 -5.99
CA GLU A 66 -12.74 27.45 -5.34
C GLU A 66 -11.31 26.96 -5.04
N LEU A 67 -11.15 25.74 -4.52
CA LEU A 67 -9.85 25.13 -4.31
C LEU A 67 -9.10 24.92 -5.64
N VAL A 68 -9.79 24.42 -6.67
CA VAL A 68 -9.18 24.26 -8.00
C VAL A 68 -8.71 25.57 -8.59
N MET A 69 -9.47 26.66 -8.42
CA MET A 69 -9.11 27.99 -8.94
C MET A 69 -7.96 28.63 -8.16
N LYS A 70 -7.82 28.34 -6.87
CA LYS A 70 -6.74 28.83 -6.01
C LYS A 70 -5.47 27.97 -6.09
N HIS A 71 -5.55 26.83 -6.82
CA HIS A 71 -4.40 25.94 -6.94
C HIS A 71 -3.19 26.63 -7.55
N ASP A 72 -2.07 26.53 -6.87
CA ASP A 72 -0.77 27.01 -7.31
C ASP A 72 0.26 25.88 -7.20
N GLY A 73 0.82 25.49 -8.35
CA GLY A 73 1.85 24.46 -8.48
C GLY A 73 3.28 24.94 -8.35
N THR A 74 3.52 26.19 -7.85
CA THR A 74 4.87 26.71 -7.65
C THR A 74 5.43 26.31 -6.28
N PHE A 75 6.74 26.11 -6.22
CA PHE A 75 7.45 25.69 -5.01
C PHE A 75 8.76 26.47 -4.92
N ASN A 76 9.08 26.97 -3.73
CA ASN A 76 10.31 27.71 -3.47
C ASN A 76 11.51 26.81 -3.13
N PHE A 77 11.28 25.54 -2.83
CA PHE A 77 12.32 24.54 -2.58
C PHE A 77 12.01 23.23 -3.31
N LYS A 78 12.96 22.74 -4.11
CA LYS A 78 12.84 21.47 -4.85
C LYS A 78 14.18 20.76 -4.93
N LEU A 79 14.17 19.45 -4.72
CA LEU A 79 15.27 18.57 -5.09
C LEU A 79 15.04 18.07 -6.52
N GLU A 80 16.12 17.79 -7.23
CA GLU A 80 16.03 17.24 -8.57
C GLU A 80 15.57 15.77 -8.48
N GLY A 81 14.37 15.49 -8.95
CA GLY A 81 13.76 14.18 -8.94
C GLY A 81 14.23 13.25 -10.05
N THR A 82 13.64 12.07 -10.10
CA THR A 82 13.86 11.11 -11.18
C THR A 82 12.93 11.40 -12.35
N LYS A 83 13.11 10.69 -13.48
CA LYS A 83 12.05 10.63 -14.50
C LYS A 83 10.85 9.88 -13.92
N ILE A 84 9.67 10.50 -14.00
CA ILE A 84 8.44 9.87 -13.57
C ILE A 84 8.25 8.52 -14.25
N ILE A 85 7.97 7.51 -13.46
CA ILE A 85 7.70 6.14 -13.89
C ILE A 85 6.23 5.79 -13.62
N ASP A 86 5.77 4.70 -14.20
CA ASP A 86 4.37 4.29 -14.13
C ASP A 86 4.28 2.83 -13.67
N GLN A 87 3.80 2.62 -12.44
CA GLN A 87 3.58 1.28 -11.87
C GLN A 87 2.44 0.52 -12.55
N LYS A 88 1.64 1.22 -13.38
CA LYS A 88 0.47 0.66 -14.06
C LYS A 88 -0.55 0.06 -13.07
N SER A 89 -1.18 -1.07 -13.48
CA SER A 89 -2.15 -1.79 -12.66
C SER A 89 -1.47 -2.80 -11.73
N SER A 90 -0.54 -2.31 -10.90
CA SER A 90 0.16 -3.12 -9.90
C SER A 90 0.26 -2.37 -8.57
N GLY A 91 0.25 -3.09 -7.44
CA GLY A 91 0.40 -2.51 -6.10
C GLY A 91 1.86 -2.32 -5.67
N ARG A 92 2.80 -2.09 -6.60
CA ARG A 92 4.24 -1.98 -6.34
C ARG A 92 4.71 -0.55 -6.04
N CYS A 93 3.81 0.37 -5.66
CA CYS A 93 4.12 1.77 -5.38
C CYS A 93 5.32 1.95 -4.44
N TRP A 94 5.40 1.16 -3.37
CA TRP A 94 6.48 1.18 -2.39
C TRP A 94 7.86 0.92 -3.00
N MET A 95 7.94 0.03 -3.98
CA MET A 95 9.15 -0.35 -4.69
C MET A 95 9.56 0.72 -5.71
N PHE A 96 8.58 1.32 -6.39
CA PHE A 96 8.80 2.45 -7.28
C PHE A 96 9.28 3.68 -6.48
N ALA A 97 8.61 3.99 -5.36
CA ALA A 97 9.03 5.07 -4.46
C ALA A 97 10.43 4.83 -3.88
N GLY A 98 10.73 3.60 -3.43
CA GLY A 98 12.06 3.22 -2.96
C GLY A 98 13.14 3.43 -4.03
N SER A 99 12.87 2.98 -5.26
CA SER A 99 13.78 3.21 -6.40
C SER A 99 14.01 4.69 -6.67
N ASN A 100 12.96 5.52 -6.56
CA ASN A 100 13.07 6.97 -6.79
C ASN A 100 13.93 7.67 -5.72
N VAL A 101 13.92 7.20 -4.49
CA VAL A 101 14.79 7.74 -3.42
C VAL A 101 16.27 7.43 -3.67
N VAL A 102 16.59 6.22 -4.09
CA VAL A 102 18.00 5.78 -4.20
C VAL A 102 18.62 6.06 -5.58
N THR A 103 17.84 6.18 -6.64
CA THR A 103 18.32 6.39 -8.02
C THR A 103 19.09 7.71 -8.24
N PRO A 104 18.69 8.88 -7.66
CA PRO A 104 19.37 10.15 -7.90
C PRO A 104 20.85 10.14 -7.55
N GLU A 105 21.24 9.47 -6.46
CA GLU A 105 22.64 9.33 -6.07
C GLU A 105 23.46 8.64 -7.17
N VAL A 106 22.99 7.52 -7.68
CA VAL A 106 23.68 6.77 -8.78
C VAL A 106 23.74 7.61 -10.05
N LYS A 107 22.63 8.27 -10.42
CA LYS A 107 22.60 9.14 -11.61
C LYS A 107 23.62 10.27 -11.53
N SER A 108 23.75 10.91 -10.36
CA SER A 108 24.71 11.99 -10.13
C SER A 108 26.15 11.46 -10.13
N LYS A 109 26.44 10.44 -9.33
CA LYS A 109 27.78 9.87 -9.14
C LYS A 109 28.40 9.30 -10.44
N PHE A 110 27.58 8.61 -11.23
CA PHE A 110 28.01 7.93 -12.46
C PHE A 110 27.58 8.67 -13.75
N LYS A 111 26.98 9.86 -13.65
CA LYS A 111 26.49 10.65 -14.79
C LYS A 111 25.56 9.85 -15.71
N LEU A 112 24.63 9.11 -15.14
CA LEU A 112 23.68 8.20 -15.83
C LEU A 112 22.25 8.77 -15.86
N PRO A 113 21.93 9.78 -16.72
CA PRO A 113 20.65 10.51 -16.67
C PRO A 113 19.41 9.63 -16.90
N ASP A 114 19.57 8.53 -17.64
CA ASP A 114 18.47 7.62 -17.98
C ASP A 114 18.48 6.31 -17.16
N PHE A 115 19.31 6.22 -16.12
CA PHE A 115 19.38 5.04 -15.28
C PHE A 115 18.06 4.74 -14.57
N LYS A 116 17.68 3.48 -14.55
CA LYS A 116 16.50 2.96 -13.86
C LYS A 116 16.81 1.59 -13.27
N ILE A 117 16.38 1.38 -12.04
CA ILE A 117 16.36 0.07 -11.39
C ILE A 117 15.22 -0.76 -11.99
N SER A 118 15.42 -2.07 -12.08
CA SER A 118 14.35 -3.01 -12.49
C SER A 118 13.42 -3.32 -11.32
N GLN A 119 12.19 -2.79 -11.36
CA GLN A 119 11.15 -3.16 -10.43
C GLN A 119 10.62 -4.58 -10.70
N ALA A 120 10.69 -5.06 -11.93
CA ALA A 120 10.34 -6.43 -12.27
C ALA A 120 11.26 -7.44 -11.57
N TYR A 121 12.58 -7.14 -11.49
CA TYR A 121 13.58 -7.96 -10.78
C TYR A 121 13.25 -8.06 -9.28
N LEU A 122 13.04 -6.92 -8.62
CA LEU A 122 12.74 -6.90 -7.20
C LEU A 122 11.38 -7.56 -6.89
N ALA A 123 10.37 -7.32 -7.74
CA ALA A 123 9.05 -7.92 -7.58
C ALA A 123 9.07 -9.45 -7.74
N PHE A 124 9.93 -9.99 -8.59
CA PHE A 124 10.11 -11.43 -8.71
C PHE A 124 10.55 -12.04 -7.37
N TRP A 125 11.56 -11.46 -6.74
CA TRP A 125 12.09 -11.96 -5.48
C TRP A 125 11.13 -11.71 -4.32
N ASP A 126 10.46 -10.56 -4.27
CA ASP A 126 9.40 -10.27 -3.29
C ASP A 126 8.31 -11.33 -3.30
N LYS A 127 7.80 -11.69 -4.48
CA LYS A 127 6.78 -12.74 -4.62
C LYS A 127 7.25 -14.11 -4.17
N LEU A 128 8.49 -14.47 -4.48
CA LEU A 128 9.06 -15.75 -4.07
C LEU A 128 9.23 -15.81 -2.54
N GLU A 129 9.79 -14.74 -1.95
CA GLU A 129 10.01 -14.66 -0.50
C GLU A 129 8.71 -14.62 0.29
N LYS A 130 7.74 -13.83 -0.15
CA LYS A 130 6.39 -13.84 0.46
C LYS A 130 5.73 -15.20 0.37
N SER A 131 5.94 -15.93 -0.72
CA SER A 131 5.42 -17.30 -0.86
C SER A 131 6.10 -18.25 0.13
N ASN A 132 7.42 -18.12 0.33
CA ASN A 132 8.17 -18.88 1.31
C ASN A 132 7.69 -18.58 2.75
N LEU A 133 7.59 -17.30 3.10
CA LEU A 133 7.08 -16.85 4.40
C LEU A 133 5.66 -17.38 4.66
N PHE A 134 4.77 -17.24 3.69
CA PHE A 134 3.41 -17.77 3.78
C PHE A 134 3.39 -19.27 4.06
N LEU A 135 4.17 -20.05 3.32
CA LEU A 135 4.20 -21.50 3.49
C LEU A 135 4.78 -21.93 4.86
N GLU A 136 5.81 -21.23 5.37
CA GLU A 136 6.32 -21.45 6.73
C GLU A 136 5.25 -21.13 7.78
N LYS A 137 4.48 -20.04 7.61
CA LYS A 137 3.34 -19.73 8.49
C LYS A 137 2.25 -20.80 8.42
N MET A 138 1.98 -21.38 7.25
CA MET A 138 1.01 -22.47 7.11
C MET A 138 1.51 -23.76 7.77
N ILE A 139 2.81 -23.99 7.78
CA ILE A 139 3.42 -25.10 8.55
C ILE A 139 3.31 -24.82 10.07
N GLU A 140 3.55 -23.59 10.51
CA GLU A 140 3.37 -23.18 11.91
C GLU A 140 1.91 -23.34 12.35
N TYR A 141 0.95 -22.90 11.52
CA TYR A 141 -0.50 -22.91 11.82
C TYR A 141 -1.23 -24.20 11.42
N ARG A 142 -0.51 -25.26 11.01
CA ARG A 142 -1.07 -26.51 10.46
C ARG A 142 -2.14 -27.17 11.32
N ASP A 143 -2.01 -27.03 12.66
CA ASP A 143 -2.89 -27.69 13.62
C ASP A 143 -3.95 -26.74 14.22
N ARG A 144 -3.95 -25.43 13.83
CA ARG A 144 -4.97 -24.47 14.26
C ARG A 144 -6.35 -24.82 13.67
N PRO A 145 -7.45 -24.48 14.35
CA PRO A 145 -8.79 -24.58 13.78
C PRO A 145 -8.90 -23.87 12.42
N ALA A 146 -9.79 -24.35 11.55
CA ALA A 146 -9.96 -23.74 10.22
C ALA A 146 -10.58 -22.32 10.27
N ASP A 147 -11.23 -21.98 11.37
CA ASP A 147 -11.82 -20.68 11.69
C ASP A 147 -10.93 -19.80 12.59
N ASP A 148 -9.67 -20.20 12.83
CA ASP A 148 -8.71 -19.39 13.56
C ASP A 148 -8.48 -18.05 12.85
N ARG A 149 -8.60 -16.94 13.60
CA ARG A 149 -8.54 -15.59 13.06
C ARG A 149 -7.23 -15.30 12.33
N ALA A 150 -6.09 -15.66 12.91
CA ALA A 150 -4.78 -15.41 12.31
C ALA A 150 -4.59 -16.25 11.03
N LEU A 151 -5.02 -17.53 11.05
CA LEU A 151 -4.99 -18.37 9.85
C LEU A 151 -5.84 -17.77 8.72
N LEU A 152 -7.06 -17.34 9.04
CA LEU A 152 -7.96 -16.74 8.05
C LEU A 152 -7.40 -15.44 7.47
N GLU A 153 -6.73 -14.63 8.30
CA GLU A 153 -6.10 -13.40 7.85
C GLU A 153 -5.00 -13.67 6.82
N TRP A 154 -4.11 -14.61 7.08
CA TRP A 154 -3.09 -15.02 6.11
C TRP A 154 -3.69 -15.61 4.82
N LEU A 155 -4.81 -16.31 4.92
CA LEU A 155 -5.49 -16.91 3.77
C LEU A 155 -6.26 -15.90 2.90
N LYS A 156 -6.54 -14.69 3.38
CA LYS A 156 -7.22 -13.65 2.55
C LYS A 156 -6.38 -13.32 1.32
N ASN A 157 -5.13 -12.97 1.53
CA ASN A 157 -4.19 -12.61 0.47
C ASN A 157 -2.79 -13.15 0.77
N PRO A 158 -2.48 -14.42 0.43
CA PRO A 158 -1.19 -15.04 0.72
C PRO A 158 0.02 -14.26 0.20
N VAL A 159 -0.08 -13.73 -1.02
CA VAL A 159 0.98 -12.96 -1.68
C VAL A 159 0.36 -11.77 -2.42
N GLY A 160 0.36 -10.61 -1.77
CA GLY A 160 -0.03 -9.33 -2.37
C GLY A 160 1.16 -8.59 -2.99
N ASP A 161 0.88 -7.48 -3.66
CA ASP A 161 1.91 -6.61 -4.25
C ASP A 161 2.53 -5.65 -3.23
N GLY A 162 1.79 -5.30 -2.18
CA GLY A 162 2.17 -4.29 -1.21
C GLY A 162 3.44 -4.59 -0.46
N GLY A 163 4.05 -3.54 0.07
CA GLY A 163 5.27 -3.64 0.85
C GLY A 163 5.70 -2.31 1.43
N TRP A 164 6.83 -2.31 2.11
CA TRP A 164 7.36 -1.20 2.87
C TRP A 164 8.81 -0.93 2.49
N TRP A 165 9.38 0.16 2.99
CA TRP A 165 10.78 0.47 2.81
C TRP A 165 11.69 -0.69 3.26
N ALA A 166 11.47 -1.26 4.43
CA ALA A 166 12.26 -2.39 4.94
C ALA A 166 12.20 -3.63 4.02
N TYR A 167 11.12 -3.82 3.28
CA TYR A 167 11.03 -4.89 2.28
C TYR A 167 11.93 -4.60 1.07
N PHE A 168 11.93 -3.34 0.62
CA PHE A 168 12.77 -2.87 -0.48
C PHE A 168 14.25 -3.03 -0.14
N GLU A 169 14.66 -2.55 1.04
CA GLU A 169 16.01 -2.66 1.58
C GLU A 169 16.43 -4.14 1.68
N GLY A 170 15.65 -4.98 2.37
CA GLY A 170 15.97 -6.40 2.55
C GLY A 170 16.05 -7.20 1.26
N LEU A 171 15.26 -6.88 0.24
CA LEU A 171 15.37 -7.52 -1.08
C LEU A 171 16.68 -7.16 -1.78
N ILE A 172 17.11 -5.92 -1.68
CA ILE A 172 18.36 -5.45 -2.29
C ILE A 172 19.57 -6.05 -1.57
N ASP A 173 19.55 -6.08 -0.25
CA ASP A 173 20.63 -6.67 0.54
C ASP A 173 20.79 -8.17 0.26
N LYS A 174 19.68 -8.88 0.04
CA LYS A 174 19.72 -10.32 -0.21
C LYS A 174 20.00 -10.70 -1.67
N TYR A 175 19.44 -9.94 -2.62
CA TYR A 175 19.45 -10.31 -4.06
C TYR A 175 20.20 -9.32 -4.94
N GLY A 176 20.65 -8.18 -4.40
CA GLY A 176 21.28 -7.12 -5.17
C GLY A 176 20.32 -6.37 -6.07
N LEU A 177 20.84 -5.67 -7.06
CA LEU A 177 20.08 -4.85 -8.00
C LEU A 177 20.39 -5.21 -9.45
N ALA A 178 19.39 -5.07 -10.30
CA ALA A 178 19.54 -5.12 -11.75
C ALA A 178 19.00 -3.82 -12.38
N PRO A 179 19.64 -3.29 -13.43
CA PRO A 179 19.08 -2.19 -14.19
C PRO A 179 17.88 -2.67 -15.01
N ALA A 180 16.96 -1.76 -15.31
CA ALA A 180 15.76 -2.07 -16.09
C ALA A 180 16.06 -2.66 -17.49
N SER A 181 17.26 -2.41 -18.04
CA SER A 181 17.72 -3.01 -19.30
C SER A 181 18.02 -4.51 -19.19
N ALA A 182 18.42 -4.99 -18.00
CA ALA A 182 18.73 -6.40 -17.76
C ALA A 182 17.46 -7.25 -17.45
N MET A 183 16.45 -6.65 -16.85
CA MET A 183 15.15 -7.29 -16.62
C MET A 183 14.01 -6.25 -16.75
N PRO A 184 13.52 -6.04 -17.97
CA PRO A 184 12.47 -5.02 -18.23
C PRO A 184 11.11 -5.45 -17.71
N GLU A 185 10.21 -4.46 -17.59
CA GLU A 185 8.80 -4.72 -17.29
C GLU A 185 8.15 -5.60 -18.37
N THR A 186 7.23 -6.46 -17.95
CA THR A 186 6.43 -7.34 -18.80
C THR A 186 4.96 -6.91 -18.77
N GLU A 187 4.13 -7.51 -19.61
CA GLU A 187 2.68 -7.33 -19.55
C GLU A 187 2.14 -7.74 -18.15
N GLN A 188 2.65 -8.84 -17.61
CA GLN A 188 2.17 -9.36 -16.32
C GLN A 188 2.70 -8.57 -15.12
N SER A 189 3.88 -7.97 -15.21
CA SER A 189 4.37 -7.05 -14.18
C SER A 189 3.61 -5.73 -14.20
N SER A 190 3.13 -5.31 -15.36
CA SER A 190 2.30 -4.11 -15.54
C SER A 190 0.84 -4.31 -15.13
N ASN A 191 0.36 -5.57 -15.04
CA ASN A 191 -0.97 -5.92 -14.53
C ASN A 191 -0.88 -7.24 -13.75
N THR A 192 -0.63 -7.12 -12.45
CA THR A 192 -0.32 -8.24 -11.56
C THR A 192 -1.53 -9.05 -11.09
N THR A 193 -2.75 -8.54 -11.26
CA THR A 193 -3.97 -9.15 -10.70
C THR A 193 -4.13 -10.63 -11.05
N ARG A 194 -3.97 -10.99 -12.31
CA ARG A 194 -4.17 -12.39 -12.73
C ARG A 194 -3.09 -13.32 -12.18
N MET A 195 -1.84 -12.90 -12.21
CA MET A 195 -0.72 -13.65 -11.66
C MET A 195 -0.87 -13.85 -10.14
N ASN A 196 -1.21 -12.78 -9.40
CA ASN A 196 -1.45 -12.86 -7.95
C ASN A 196 -2.57 -13.83 -7.61
N ASN A 197 -3.67 -13.84 -8.38
CA ASN A 197 -4.77 -14.79 -8.18
C ASN A 197 -4.31 -16.26 -8.39
N LEU A 198 -3.47 -16.52 -9.38
CA LEU A 198 -2.92 -17.87 -9.63
C LEU A 198 -1.96 -18.29 -8.51
N LEU A 199 -1.06 -17.40 -8.07
CA LEU A 199 -0.17 -17.64 -6.93
C LEU A 199 -0.98 -17.95 -5.66
N ASN A 200 -1.94 -17.10 -5.33
CA ASN A 200 -2.80 -17.27 -4.15
C ASN A 200 -3.59 -18.58 -4.20
N THR A 201 -4.06 -18.99 -5.36
CA THR A 201 -4.74 -20.28 -5.55
C THR A 201 -3.78 -21.45 -5.29
N LEU A 202 -2.56 -21.39 -5.85
CA LEU A 202 -1.52 -22.40 -5.64
C LEU A 202 -1.17 -22.53 -4.15
N LEU A 203 -0.96 -21.42 -3.46
CA LEU A 203 -0.57 -21.37 -2.06
C LEU A 203 -1.70 -21.84 -1.13
N LYS A 204 -2.96 -21.48 -1.40
CA LYS A 204 -4.13 -22.00 -0.67
C LYS A 204 -4.30 -23.51 -0.86
N LYS A 205 -4.08 -24.01 -2.08
CA LYS A 205 -4.05 -25.47 -2.34
C LYS A 205 -2.93 -26.15 -1.54
N ALA A 206 -1.73 -25.54 -1.50
CA ALA A 206 -0.62 -26.06 -0.71
C ALA A 206 -0.92 -26.06 0.78
N THR A 207 -1.60 -25.04 1.32
CA THR A 207 -2.05 -25.01 2.71
C THR A 207 -2.94 -26.22 3.05
N ALA A 208 -3.93 -26.52 2.21
CA ALA A 208 -4.80 -27.67 2.42
C ALA A 208 -4.01 -28.99 2.43
N GLU A 209 -2.99 -29.10 1.58
CA GLU A 209 -2.14 -30.30 1.54
C GLU A 209 -1.20 -30.38 2.76
N ILE A 210 -0.59 -29.27 3.20
CA ILE A 210 0.22 -29.21 4.43
C ILE A 210 -0.61 -29.73 5.62
N ARG A 211 -1.85 -29.26 5.76
CA ARG A 211 -2.74 -29.68 6.85
C ARG A 211 -3.10 -31.18 6.77
N ARG A 212 -3.40 -31.69 5.58
CA ARG A 212 -3.65 -33.12 5.37
C ARG A 212 -2.43 -33.98 5.73
N ARG A 213 -1.23 -33.56 5.32
CA ARG A 213 0.03 -34.26 5.63
C ARG A 213 0.33 -34.23 7.13
N SER A 214 0.08 -33.12 7.81
CA SER A 214 0.20 -33.00 9.26
C SER A 214 -0.76 -33.97 9.95
N GLN A 215 -2.04 -33.99 9.56
CA GLN A 215 -3.05 -34.93 10.09
C GLN A 215 -2.69 -36.41 9.84
N ALA A 216 -1.98 -36.70 8.75
CA ALA A 216 -1.43 -38.02 8.46
C ALA A 216 -0.13 -38.35 9.23
N GLY A 217 0.28 -37.48 10.18
CA GLY A 217 1.42 -37.68 11.07
C GLY A 217 2.79 -37.33 10.48
N GLN A 218 2.84 -36.59 9.37
CA GLN A 218 4.12 -36.11 8.85
C GLN A 218 4.70 -35.02 9.75
N ASN A 219 5.99 -35.10 10.03
CA ASN A 219 6.70 -34.12 10.83
C ASN A 219 7.04 -32.85 10.00
N VAL A 220 7.49 -31.78 10.69
CA VAL A 220 7.82 -30.50 10.07
C VAL A 220 8.84 -30.62 8.94
N ALA A 221 9.86 -31.50 9.07
CA ALA A 221 10.85 -31.71 8.01
C ALA A 221 10.19 -32.19 6.70
N LYS A 222 9.27 -33.16 6.79
CA LYS A 222 8.51 -33.66 5.64
C LYS A 222 7.56 -32.61 5.06
N LEU A 223 7.01 -31.73 5.88
CA LEU A 223 6.20 -30.61 5.39
C LEU A 223 7.07 -29.57 4.66
N ARG A 224 8.30 -29.34 5.11
CA ARG A 224 9.28 -28.48 4.40
C ARG A 224 9.75 -29.11 3.09
N ASP A 225 10.01 -30.43 3.01
CA ASP A 225 10.28 -31.11 1.74
C ASP A 225 9.16 -30.85 0.71
N TYR A 226 7.88 -30.89 1.16
CA TYR A 226 6.74 -30.53 0.31
C TYR A 226 6.72 -29.03 -0.04
N LYS A 227 6.99 -28.15 0.92
CA LYS A 227 7.11 -26.70 0.67
C LYS A 227 8.10 -26.42 -0.47
N GLU A 228 9.24 -27.06 -0.50
CA GLU A 228 10.25 -26.88 -1.56
C GLU A 228 9.69 -27.23 -2.95
N THR A 229 8.86 -28.28 -3.05
CA THR A 229 8.22 -28.62 -4.33
C THR A 229 7.22 -27.55 -4.77
N VAL A 230 6.50 -26.94 -3.82
CA VAL A 230 5.57 -25.81 -4.10
C VAL A 230 6.33 -24.57 -4.51
N LEU A 231 7.45 -24.25 -3.85
CA LEU A 231 8.30 -23.10 -4.20
C LEU A 231 8.91 -23.25 -5.60
N ALA A 232 9.26 -24.45 -6.02
CA ALA A 232 9.70 -24.69 -7.41
C ALA A 232 8.58 -24.39 -8.42
N ASP A 233 7.33 -24.71 -8.09
CA ASP A 233 6.18 -24.36 -8.93
C ASP A 233 5.91 -22.83 -8.92
N VAL A 234 6.05 -22.18 -7.77
CA VAL A 234 5.98 -20.71 -7.64
C VAL A 234 7.07 -20.07 -8.50
N TYR A 235 8.33 -20.47 -8.36
CA TYR A 235 9.46 -19.97 -9.15
C TYR A 235 9.17 -20.07 -10.65
N ARG A 236 8.73 -21.24 -11.11
CA ARG A 236 8.39 -21.46 -12.52
C ARG A 236 7.26 -20.54 -12.98
N LEU A 237 6.22 -20.34 -12.16
CA LEU A 237 5.12 -19.41 -12.46
C LEU A 237 5.63 -17.97 -12.56
N LEU A 238 6.51 -17.56 -11.66
CA LEU A 238 7.12 -16.23 -11.69
C LEU A 238 8.00 -16.03 -12.94
N VAL A 239 8.81 -17.02 -13.33
CA VAL A 239 9.61 -16.96 -14.58
C VAL A 239 8.69 -16.76 -15.80
N TYR A 240 7.54 -17.42 -15.86
CA TYR A 240 6.62 -17.28 -16.98
C TYR A 240 5.93 -15.90 -17.03
N ASN A 241 5.89 -15.18 -15.91
CA ASN A 241 5.22 -13.88 -15.83
C ASN A 241 6.20 -12.69 -15.87
N TYR A 242 7.33 -12.78 -15.17
CA TYR A 242 8.34 -11.70 -15.08
C TYR A 242 9.55 -11.91 -16.01
N GLY A 243 9.76 -13.11 -16.52
CA GLY A 243 11.04 -13.54 -17.09
C GLY A 243 11.98 -14.12 -16.03
N GLN A 244 13.04 -14.76 -16.48
CA GLN A 244 14.06 -15.32 -15.57
C GLN A 244 14.98 -14.21 -15.06
N PRO A 245 15.14 -14.05 -13.73
CA PRO A 245 16.12 -13.12 -13.20
C PRO A 245 17.52 -13.44 -13.72
N PRO A 246 18.28 -12.43 -14.18
CA PRO A 246 19.62 -12.65 -14.70
C PRO A 246 20.57 -13.10 -13.58
N ALA A 247 21.37 -14.12 -13.83
CA ALA A 247 22.49 -14.49 -12.96
C ALA A 247 23.63 -13.48 -13.09
N ASP A 248 23.85 -13.02 -14.30
CA ASP A 248 24.76 -11.92 -14.67
C ASP A 248 24.18 -11.15 -15.86
N PHE A 249 24.69 -9.94 -16.09
CA PHE A 249 24.31 -9.09 -17.22
C PHE A 249 25.45 -8.14 -17.60
N VAL A 250 25.52 -7.77 -18.86
CA VAL A 250 26.40 -6.72 -19.33
C VAL A 250 25.75 -5.36 -19.13
N PHE A 251 26.43 -4.47 -18.43
CA PHE A 251 26.02 -3.07 -18.30
C PHE A 251 27.04 -2.16 -18.94
N ARG A 252 26.57 -1.28 -19.83
CA ARG A 252 27.41 -0.35 -20.57
C ARG A 252 26.95 1.07 -20.27
N TYR A 253 27.91 1.93 -19.92
CA TYR A 253 27.66 3.34 -19.67
C TYR A 253 28.84 4.20 -20.11
N GLU A 254 28.57 5.49 -20.27
CA GLU A 254 29.59 6.48 -20.61
C GLU A 254 30.17 7.01 -19.29
N ASP A 255 31.48 6.81 -19.09
CA ASP A 255 32.22 7.39 -17.98
C ASP A 255 33.00 8.59 -18.45
N THR A 256 33.10 9.61 -17.59
CA THR A 256 33.83 10.83 -17.88
C THR A 256 35.11 10.84 -17.05
N VAL A 257 36.22 10.52 -17.69
CA VAL A 257 37.54 10.44 -17.03
C VAL A 257 38.06 11.85 -16.67
N ASP A 258 37.74 12.83 -17.47
CA ASP A 258 37.93 14.26 -17.21
C ASP A 258 36.82 15.05 -17.93
N ASP A 259 36.71 16.38 -17.72
CA ASP A 259 35.64 17.22 -18.28
C ASP A 259 35.54 17.20 -19.83
N SER A 260 36.49 16.57 -20.51
CA SER A 260 36.59 16.56 -21.98
C SER A 260 36.65 15.15 -22.57
N THR A 261 37.01 14.12 -21.79
CA THR A 261 37.29 12.76 -22.32
C THR A 261 36.20 11.79 -21.81
N LYS A 262 35.36 11.37 -22.74
CA LYS A 262 34.34 10.34 -22.52
C LYS A 262 34.85 8.97 -22.94
N THR A 263 34.77 7.99 -22.06
CA THR A 263 35.07 6.60 -22.33
C THR A 263 33.86 5.72 -22.09
N TRP A 264 33.73 4.68 -22.92
CA TRP A 264 32.73 3.67 -22.70
C TRP A 264 33.23 2.61 -21.74
N VAL A 265 32.53 2.41 -20.63
CA VAL A 265 32.72 1.28 -19.73
C VAL A 265 31.69 0.22 -20.11
N GLU A 266 32.17 -1.00 -20.35
CA GLU A 266 31.34 -2.18 -20.56
C GLU A 266 31.84 -3.29 -19.64
N LYS A 267 31.01 -3.75 -18.73
CA LYS A 267 31.40 -4.72 -17.70
C LYS A 267 30.25 -5.69 -17.44
N THR A 268 30.62 -6.94 -17.16
CA THR A 268 29.67 -7.96 -16.71
C THR A 268 29.55 -7.89 -15.20
N TYR A 269 28.28 -7.82 -14.73
CA TYR A 269 27.91 -7.78 -13.33
C TYR A 269 27.00 -8.94 -12.95
N THR A 270 27.15 -9.45 -11.74
CA THR A 270 26.05 -10.10 -11.04
C THR A 270 25.18 -9.01 -10.40
N PRO A 271 23.91 -9.26 -10.07
CA PRO A 271 23.07 -8.26 -9.36
C PRO A 271 23.71 -7.74 -8.08
N MET A 272 24.37 -8.61 -7.31
CA MET A 272 25.07 -8.22 -6.09
C MET A 272 26.31 -7.37 -6.36
N SER A 273 27.16 -7.73 -7.33
CA SER A 273 28.33 -6.92 -7.66
C SER A 273 27.95 -5.56 -8.26
N PHE A 274 26.80 -5.49 -8.95
CA PHE A 274 26.24 -4.22 -9.42
C PHE A 274 25.79 -3.36 -8.25
N TYR A 275 25.08 -3.94 -7.29
CA TYR A 275 24.66 -3.24 -6.08
C TYR A 275 25.85 -2.63 -5.35
N HIS A 276 26.89 -3.44 -5.06
CA HIS A 276 28.06 -2.94 -4.33
C HIS A 276 28.86 -1.86 -5.10
N GLU A 277 28.97 -1.96 -6.42
CA GLU A 277 29.70 -0.96 -7.20
C GLU A 277 28.95 0.39 -7.24
N PHE A 278 27.64 0.37 -7.36
CA PHE A 278 26.84 1.59 -7.57
C PHE A 278 26.33 2.22 -6.26
N TYR A 279 26.11 1.42 -5.22
CA TYR A 279 25.53 1.89 -3.95
C TYR A 279 26.44 1.68 -2.73
N GLY A 280 27.53 0.90 -2.86
CA GLY A 280 28.40 0.54 -1.74
C GLY A 280 27.91 -0.70 -0.98
N ASP A 281 28.28 -0.80 0.30
CA ASP A 281 28.05 -2.01 1.08
C ASP A 281 26.62 -2.15 1.61
N SER A 282 25.89 -1.05 1.72
CA SER A 282 24.49 -1.05 2.17
C SER A 282 23.74 0.19 1.69
N LEU A 283 22.43 0.06 1.53
CA LEU A 283 21.54 1.22 1.42
C LEU A 283 21.49 2.00 2.74
N PRO A 284 21.11 3.30 2.71
CA PRO A 284 20.84 4.04 3.93
C PRO A 284 19.75 3.36 4.76
N THR A 285 20.07 3.03 6.02
CA THR A 285 19.08 2.50 6.97
C THR A 285 18.23 3.66 7.49
N TYR A 286 16.94 3.65 7.18
CA TYR A 286 16.00 4.66 7.66
C TYR A 286 15.15 4.14 8.82
N VAL A 287 14.71 5.08 9.66
CA VAL A 287 13.76 4.82 10.75
C VAL A 287 12.35 5.15 10.30
N ALA A 288 11.42 4.24 10.55
CA ALA A 288 10.01 4.44 10.26
C ALA A 288 9.33 5.22 11.39
N LEU A 289 8.95 6.47 11.13
CA LEU A 289 8.08 7.25 12.00
C LEU A 289 6.64 7.15 11.48
N VAL A 290 5.68 6.86 12.36
CA VAL A 290 4.25 6.76 12.02
C VAL A 290 3.43 7.75 12.81
N ASN A 291 2.28 8.13 12.27
CA ASN A 291 1.27 8.87 12.99
C ASN A 291 -0.03 8.08 13.05
N ASN A 292 -0.30 7.51 14.22
CA ASN A 292 -1.56 6.88 14.56
C ASN A 292 -2.13 7.52 15.83
N PRO A 293 -3.08 8.47 15.72
CA PRO A 293 -3.61 9.19 16.89
C PRO A 293 -4.45 8.32 17.83
N ALA A 294 -4.85 7.11 17.40
CA ALA A 294 -5.55 6.15 18.25
C ALA A 294 -4.62 5.32 19.15
N LYS A 295 -3.28 5.52 19.04
CA LYS A 295 -2.27 4.82 19.84
C LYS A 295 -1.35 5.81 20.54
N GLU A 296 -0.68 5.34 21.62
CA GLU A 296 0.22 6.16 22.42
C GLU A 296 1.41 6.70 21.59
N TYR A 297 1.64 8.01 21.66
CA TYR A 297 2.81 8.65 21.07
C TYR A 297 4.08 8.41 21.91
N GLY A 298 5.23 8.42 21.23
CA GLY A 298 6.53 8.14 21.87
C GLY A 298 6.69 6.67 22.27
N GLN A 299 5.87 5.78 21.73
CA GLN A 299 5.92 4.33 21.89
C GLN A 299 6.31 3.65 20.59
N THR A 300 7.20 2.64 20.69
CA THR A 300 7.54 1.77 19.56
C THR A 300 6.56 0.61 19.43
N TYR A 301 6.25 0.27 18.17
CA TYR A 301 5.37 -0.84 17.82
C TYR A 301 6.09 -1.77 16.86
N LEU A 302 6.03 -3.08 17.14
CA LEU A 302 6.57 -4.14 16.30
C LEU A 302 5.43 -4.90 15.63
N PHE A 303 5.44 -4.92 14.31
CA PHE A 303 4.46 -5.70 13.53
C PHE A 303 4.85 -7.17 13.52
N LYS A 304 4.13 -7.99 14.24
CA LYS A 304 4.34 -9.42 14.24
C LYS A 304 4.20 -9.98 12.81
N ASP A 305 5.24 -10.70 12.38
CA ASP A 305 5.34 -11.22 11.02
C ASP A 305 5.26 -10.14 9.91
N GLY A 306 5.58 -8.90 10.27
CA GLY A 306 5.63 -7.74 9.36
C GLY A 306 6.91 -7.70 8.54
N ARG A 307 7.22 -8.78 7.82
CA ARG A 307 8.38 -8.92 6.92
C ARG A 307 7.97 -9.63 5.64
N ASN A 308 8.73 -9.50 4.58
CA ASN A 308 8.53 -10.26 3.34
C ASN A 308 9.51 -11.42 3.20
N ILE A 309 10.67 -11.34 3.80
CA ILE A 309 11.73 -12.35 3.82
C ILE A 309 11.70 -13.07 5.17
N TYR A 310 11.67 -14.40 5.17
CA TYR A 310 11.44 -15.19 6.39
C TYR A 310 12.47 -14.96 7.49
N ASP A 311 13.72 -14.75 7.11
CA ASP A 311 14.87 -14.59 8.00
C ASP A 311 15.21 -13.11 8.30
N ASN A 312 14.40 -12.15 7.84
CA ASN A 312 14.54 -10.74 8.19
C ASN A 312 13.79 -10.40 9.49
N ASP A 313 14.15 -9.25 10.06
CA ASP A 313 13.46 -8.69 11.21
C ASP A 313 12.06 -8.18 10.84
N ASP A 314 11.16 -8.19 11.82
CA ASP A 314 9.84 -7.59 11.72
C ASP A 314 9.94 -6.06 11.72
N ILE A 315 9.00 -5.39 11.06
CA ILE A 315 8.97 -3.93 10.98
C ILE A 315 8.76 -3.32 12.37
N LEU A 316 9.70 -2.47 12.77
CA LEU A 316 9.62 -1.62 13.95
C LEU A 316 9.30 -0.19 13.54
N VAL A 317 8.31 0.43 14.19
CA VAL A 317 7.93 1.82 13.96
C VAL A 317 7.87 2.59 15.28
N LEU A 318 8.11 3.90 15.24
CA LEU A 318 7.87 4.81 16.36
C LEU A 318 6.64 5.68 16.06
N ASN A 319 5.64 5.65 16.95
CA ASN A 319 4.45 6.47 16.82
C ASN A 319 4.71 7.88 17.39
N VAL A 320 4.49 8.90 16.56
CA VAL A 320 4.76 10.30 16.91
C VAL A 320 3.61 11.22 16.49
N PRO A 321 3.49 12.42 17.08
CA PRO A 321 2.54 13.43 16.62
C PRO A 321 2.79 13.80 15.15
N ILE A 322 1.74 14.19 14.42
CA ILE A 322 1.83 14.52 13.00
C ILE A 322 2.82 15.68 12.73
N GLN A 323 2.90 16.66 13.62
CA GLN A 323 3.86 17.74 13.49
C GLN A 323 5.30 17.22 13.48
N THR A 324 5.60 16.21 14.29
CA THR A 324 6.93 15.55 14.30
C THR A 324 7.25 14.91 12.95
N LEU A 325 6.25 14.27 12.29
CA LEU A 325 6.43 13.76 10.94
C LEU A 325 6.79 14.88 9.95
N LYS A 326 6.05 15.99 9.99
CA LYS A 326 6.31 17.15 9.12
C LYS A 326 7.68 17.76 9.36
N ASP A 327 8.07 17.92 10.62
CA ASP A 327 9.37 18.50 11.00
C ASP A 327 10.52 17.66 10.45
N TYR A 328 10.45 16.33 10.55
CA TYR A 328 11.48 15.43 10.01
C TYR A 328 11.42 15.32 8.49
N THR A 329 10.24 15.34 7.89
CA THR A 329 10.10 15.44 6.42
C THR A 329 10.83 16.68 5.90
N PHE A 330 10.64 17.82 6.54
CA PHE A 330 11.30 19.06 6.12
C PHE A 330 12.80 19.05 6.38
N LYS A 331 13.25 18.47 7.53
CA LYS A 331 14.68 18.30 7.81
C LYS A 331 15.38 17.42 6.76
N MET A 332 14.75 16.32 6.33
CA MET A 332 15.28 15.47 5.27
C MET A 332 15.49 16.27 3.98
N LEU A 333 14.48 17.05 3.57
CA LEU A 333 14.59 17.89 2.37
C LEU A 333 15.72 18.93 2.48
N LEU A 334 15.88 19.58 3.64
CA LEU A 334 16.98 20.53 3.88
C LEU A 334 18.36 19.85 3.88
N ASP A 335 18.44 18.56 4.23
CA ASP A 335 19.65 17.72 4.10
C ASP A 335 19.81 17.12 2.69
N SER A 336 19.07 17.66 1.71
CA SER A 336 19.08 17.21 0.31
C SER A 336 18.66 15.75 0.12
N GLN A 337 17.85 15.21 1.01
CA GLN A 337 17.32 13.85 0.95
C GLN A 337 15.82 13.88 0.58
N MET A 338 15.45 13.06 -0.40
CA MET A 338 14.04 12.80 -0.73
C MET A 338 13.41 11.90 0.31
N VAL A 339 12.11 12.07 0.55
CA VAL A 339 11.42 11.37 1.64
C VAL A 339 10.43 10.35 1.09
N TRP A 340 10.73 9.08 1.30
CA TRP A 340 9.74 8.02 1.11
C TRP A 340 8.66 8.16 2.17
N PHE A 341 7.40 8.20 1.76
CA PHE A 341 6.26 8.29 2.67
C PHE A 341 5.11 7.39 2.22
N ALA A 342 4.25 7.03 3.17
CA ALA A 342 3.04 6.29 2.90
C ALA A 342 1.81 7.01 3.47
N CYS A 343 0.72 6.98 2.71
CA CYS A 343 -0.51 7.70 3.01
C CYS A 343 -1.74 6.90 2.61
N ASP A 344 -2.90 7.35 3.06
CA ASP A 344 -4.19 6.97 2.47
C ASP A 344 -4.47 7.90 1.28
N VAL A 345 -4.20 7.39 0.06
CA VAL A 345 -4.27 8.20 -1.17
C VAL A 345 -5.69 8.26 -1.75
N ASP A 346 -6.61 7.42 -1.29
CA ASP A 346 -7.94 7.30 -1.89
C ASP A 346 -8.87 8.47 -1.52
N VAL A 347 -8.50 9.25 -0.51
CA VAL A 347 -9.27 10.38 -0.01
C VAL A 347 -8.74 11.69 -0.59
N ASP A 348 -9.65 12.53 -1.06
CA ASP A 348 -9.38 13.91 -1.46
C ASP A 348 -8.20 14.07 -2.44
N ASN A 349 -8.18 13.23 -3.47
CA ASN A 349 -7.23 13.34 -4.59
C ASN A 349 -7.93 13.79 -5.87
N TYR A 350 -7.48 14.88 -6.46
CA TYR A 350 -7.96 15.38 -7.75
C TYR A 350 -6.90 15.17 -8.82
N ARG A 351 -7.09 14.11 -9.62
CA ARG A 351 -6.08 13.60 -10.57
C ARG A 351 -5.77 14.55 -11.71
N ASP A 352 -6.76 15.29 -12.20
CA ASP A 352 -6.59 16.12 -13.40
C ASP A 352 -5.55 17.22 -13.20
N SER A 353 -5.49 17.84 -12.02
CA SER A 353 -4.46 18.82 -11.68
C SER A 353 -3.37 18.31 -10.72
N GLY A 354 -3.43 17.04 -10.30
CA GLY A 354 -2.45 16.48 -9.37
C GLY A 354 -2.49 17.15 -7.99
N MET A 355 -3.68 17.23 -7.41
CA MET A 355 -3.87 17.84 -6.09
C MET A 355 -4.26 16.80 -5.05
N PHE A 356 -3.62 16.92 -3.90
CA PHE A 356 -4.08 16.35 -2.64
C PHE A 356 -4.48 17.52 -1.74
N ALA A 357 -5.77 17.72 -1.52
CA ALA A 357 -6.32 18.85 -0.76
C ALA A 357 -7.58 18.43 -0.02
N VAL A 358 -7.67 18.70 1.28
CA VAL A 358 -8.86 18.41 2.09
C VAL A 358 -10.06 19.12 1.48
N ASP A 359 -11.23 18.45 1.48
CA ASP A 359 -12.49 18.95 0.92
C ASP A 359 -12.41 19.34 -0.58
N ILE A 360 -11.48 18.74 -1.35
CA ILE A 360 -11.48 18.91 -2.81
C ILE A 360 -12.79 18.40 -3.44
N TYR A 361 -13.47 17.48 -2.75
CA TYR A 361 -14.84 17.05 -3.05
C TYR A 361 -15.75 17.41 -1.88
N ASP A 362 -16.46 18.53 -1.98
CA ASP A 362 -17.39 19.04 -0.97
C ASP A 362 -18.72 18.27 -1.00
N TYR A 363 -18.68 17.05 -0.49
CA TYR A 363 -19.91 16.22 -0.36
C TYR A 363 -20.88 16.79 0.67
N SER A 364 -20.38 17.44 1.72
CA SER A 364 -21.22 17.98 2.78
C SER A 364 -22.15 19.08 2.26
N THR A 365 -21.63 20.01 1.46
CA THR A 365 -22.46 21.01 0.79
C THR A 365 -23.36 20.39 -0.28
N THR A 366 -22.85 19.41 -1.05
CA THR A 366 -23.63 18.76 -2.11
C THR A 366 -24.89 18.06 -1.58
N PHE A 367 -24.79 17.42 -0.42
CA PHE A 367 -25.90 16.63 0.15
C PHE A 367 -26.57 17.29 1.36
N GLY A 368 -26.02 18.37 1.91
CA GLY A 368 -26.51 18.98 3.16
C GLY A 368 -26.36 18.06 4.39
N ILE A 369 -25.37 17.17 4.36
CA ILE A 369 -25.09 16.18 5.41
C ILE A 369 -23.61 16.31 5.79
N ASP A 370 -23.33 16.37 7.08
CA ASP A 370 -21.94 16.38 7.57
C ASP A 370 -21.33 14.97 7.46
N PHE A 371 -20.24 14.86 6.67
CA PHE A 371 -19.47 13.64 6.49
C PHE A 371 -18.07 13.73 7.14
N HIS A 372 -17.80 14.82 7.87
CA HIS A 372 -16.48 15.00 8.46
C HIS A 372 -16.23 14.01 9.60
N MET A 373 -15.06 13.37 9.56
CA MET A 373 -14.52 12.56 10.65
C MET A 373 -13.08 13.00 10.93
N ASP A 374 -12.71 13.15 12.20
CA ASP A 374 -11.31 13.38 12.54
C ASP A 374 -10.44 12.14 12.26
N LYS A 375 -9.12 12.35 12.21
CA LYS A 375 -8.18 11.26 11.87
C LYS A 375 -8.24 10.10 12.86
N THR A 376 -8.53 10.36 14.14
CA THR A 376 -8.64 9.30 15.17
C THR A 376 -9.83 8.39 14.87
N ASP A 377 -10.98 8.99 14.62
CA ASP A 377 -12.21 8.26 14.29
C ASP A 377 -12.07 7.51 12.96
N ARG A 378 -11.43 8.12 11.98
CA ARG A 378 -11.14 7.45 10.68
C ARG A 378 -10.23 6.23 10.86
N VAL A 379 -9.20 6.31 11.70
CA VAL A 379 -8.33 5.15 12.03
C VAL A 379 -9.14 4.05 12.71
N LEU A 380 -10.02 4.40 13.64
CA LEU A 380 -10.77 3.43 14.45
C LEU A 380 -11.95 2.79 13.71
N TYR A 381 -12.66 3.56 12.88
CA TYR A 381 -13.96 3.18 12.33
C TYR A 381 -14.00 3.06 10.81
N GLU A 382 -13.21 3.82 10.06
CA GLU A 382 -13.05 3.66 8.62
C GLU A 382 -11.91 2.70 8.25
N GLY A 383 -10.97 2.46 9.17
CA GLY A 383 -9.81 1.60 8.92
C GLY A 383 -8.83 2.21 7.94
N ILE A 384 -8.66 3.55 7.97
CA ILE A 384 -7.64 4.20 7.13
C ILE A 384 -6.26 3.61 7.40
N SER A 385 -5.51 3.42 6.36
CA SER A 385 -4.23 2.75 6.42
C SER A 385 -3.34 3.20 5.27
N PRO A 386 -2.00 3.07 5.40
CA PRO A 386 -1.11 3.43 4.30
C PRO A 386 -1.34 2.49 3.12
N ASN A 387 -2.10 2.95 2.12
CA ASN A 387 -2.46 2.19 0.92
C ASN A 387 -1.64 2.59 -0.32
N HIS A 388 -0.83 3.65 -0.22
CA HIS A 388 0.04 4.10 -1.32
C HIS A 388 1.32 4.73 -0.78
N ALA A 389 2.43 4.46 -1.47
CA ALA A 389 3.72 5.05 -1.17
C ALA A 389 4.21 5.93 -2.33
N MET A 390 4.75 7.10 -1.97
CA MET A 390 5.28 8.10 -2.91
C MET A 390 6.55 8.74 -2.33
N VAL A 391 7.08 9.75 -3.03
CA VAL A 391 8.28 10.46 -2.60
C VAL A 391 8.01 11.96 -2.50
N ILE A 392 8.32 12.58 -1.35
CA ILE A 392 8.34 14.03 -1.22
C ILE A 392 9.70 14.53 -1.70
N THR A 393 9.68 15.43 -2.68
CA THR A 393 10.87 15.98 -3.35
C THR A 393 11.04 17.49 -3.17
N GLY A 394 10.08 18.15 -2.51
CA GLY A 394 10.15 19.60 -2.30
C GLY A 394 9.06 20.11 -1.38
N ALA A 395 9.17 21.38 -1.06
CA ALA A 395 8.18 22.08 -0.25
C ALA A 395 8.04 23.52 -0.73
N ASP A 396 6.88 24.10 -0.49
CA ASP A 396 6.67 25.55 -0.56
C ASP A 396 6.43 26.06 0.85
N THR A 397 7.26 27.03 1.27
CA THR A 397 7.25 27.55 2.63
C THR A 397 6.82 29.00 2.68
N THR A 398 6.28 29.40 3.82
CA THR A 398 6.10 30.82 4.15
C THR A 398 7.44 31.52 4.31
N GLU A 399 7.43 32.85 4.43
CA GLU A 399 8.64 33.64 4.76
C GLU A 399 9.28 33.23 6.09
N ALA A 400 8.48 32.69 7.01
CA ALA A 400 8.96 32.15 8.28
C ALA A 400 9.54 30.72 8.17
N GLY A 401 9.60 30.14 6.97
CA GLY A 401 10.13 28.80 6.71
C GLY A 401 9.18 27.65 7.09
N VAL A 402 7.89 27.94 7.29
CA VAL A 402 6.89 26.91 7.62
C VAL A 402 6.32 26.33 6.32
N PRO A 403 6.38 25.03 6.09
CA PRO A 403 5.76 24.38 4.93
C PRO A 403 4.24 24.63 4.89
N ARG A 404 3.71 24.92 3.71
CA ARG A 404 2.27 25.07 3.42
C ARG A 404 1.78 24.09 2.35
N LYS A 405 2.69 23.53 1.57
CA LYS A 405 2.44 22.45 0.62
C LYS A 405 3.74 21.73 0.27
N TRP A 406 3.60 20.51 -0.21
CA TRP A 406 4.69 19.59 -0.50
C TRP A 406 4.64 19.13 -1.96
N LEU A 407 5.80 19.05 -2.61
CA LEU A 407 5.94 18.52 -3.95
C LEU A 407 6.12 17.01 -3.86
N VAL A 408 5.24 16.26 -4.51
CA VAL A 408 5.22 14.80 -4.48
C VAL A 408 5.51 14.22 -5.85
N GLU A 409 6.48 13.33 -5.93
CA GLU A 409 6.75 12.48 -7.08
C GLU A 409 5.92 11.19 -6.95
N ASN A 410 4.99 10.97 -7.89
CA ASN A 410 4.09 9.82 -7.89
C ASN A 410 4.47 8.82 -9.00
N SER A 411 4.03 7.58 -8.86
CA SER A 411 4.30 6.48 -9.80
C SER A 411 3.10 6.13 -10.71
N TRP A 412 2.30 7.14 -11.10
CA TRP A 412 1.14 6.96 -11.99
C TRP A 412 1.37 7.51 -13.42
N GLY A 413 2.63 7.64 -13.82
CA GLY A 413 3.02 8.19 -15.11
C GLY A 413 2.81 9.70 -15.20
N THR A 414 3.09 10.27 -16.37
CA THR A 414 3.07 11.73 -16.61
C THR A 414 1.71 12.29 -17.00
N LYS A 415 0.69 11.43 -17.11
CA LYS A 415 -0.66 11.84 -17.55
C LYS A 415 -1.39 12.69 -16.53
N PHE A 416 -1.10 12.52 -15.24
CA PHE A 416 -1.78 13.17 -14.14
C PHE A 416 -0.86 14.20 -13.47
N GLY A 417 -1.46 15.27 -12.94
CA GLY A 417 -0.70 16.33 -12.28
C GLY A 417 0.16 17.13 -13.27
N SER A 418 1.22 17.75 -12.75
CA SER A 418 2.22 18.45 -13.55
C SER A 418 3.33 17.49 -13.96
N ASP A 419 3.20 16.86 -15.13
CA ASP A 419 4.13 15.83 -15.65
C ASP A 419 4.41 14.68 -14.65
N GLY A 420 3.38 14.30 -13.87
CA GLY A 420 3.44 13.23 -12.87
C GLY A 420 3.83 13.68 -11.46
N TYR A 421 4.15 14.95 -11.28
CA TYR A 421 4.30 15.57 -9.95
C TYR A 421 2.97 16.08 -9.43
N TRP A 422 2.79 15.97 -8.11
CA TRP A 422 1.57 16.35 -7.42
C TRP A 422 1.84 17.38 -6.34
N THR A 423 0.86 18.23 -6.09
CA THR A 423 0.86 19.19 -4.98
C THR A 423 0.06 18.61 -3.83
N MET A 424 0.70 18.37 -2.71
CA MET A 424 0.06 17.96 -1.47
C MET A 424 -0.01 19.16 -0.53
N TYR A 425 -1.22 19.63 -0.23
CA TYR A 425 -1.42 20.70 0.75
C TYR A 425 -1.16 20.22 2.17
N ASP A 426 -0.74 21.12 3.06
CA ASP A 426 -0.26 20.76 4.39
C ASP A 426 -1.37 20.20 5.29
N ASP A 427 -2.61 20.65 5.14
CA ASP A 427 -3.80 20.12 5.81
C ASP A 427 -4.12 18.68 5.34
N TRP A 428 -3.92 18.38 4.07
CA TRP A 428 -4.05 17.01 3.56
C TRP A 428 -2.96 16.10 4.11
N TYR A 429 -1.72 16.61 4.25
CA TYR A 429 -0.63 15.88 4.92
C TYR A 429 -1.07 15.48 6.34
N ASP A 430 -1.63 16.42 7.12
CA ASP A 430 -2.10 16.16 8.48
C ASP A 430 -3.10 15.02 8.56
N GLN A 431 -4.03 14.98 7.62
CA GLN A 431 -5.13 14.01 7.62
C GLN A 431 -4.75 12.63 7.05
N ASN A 432 -3.86 12.56 6.04
CA ASN A 432 -3.71 11.36 5.24
C ASN A 432 -2.29 10.79 5.20
N VAL A 433 -1.25 11.53 5.60
CA VAL A 433 0.10 10.95 5.74
C VAL A 433 0.17 10.16 7.04
N LEU A 434 0.62 8.90 6.93
CA LEU A 434 0.60 7.94 8.03
C LEU A 434 2.01 7.48 8.42
N MET A 435 2.98 7.57 7.50
CA MET A 435 4.35 7.15 7.73
C MET A 435 5.34 7.94 6.88
N VAL A 436 6.51 8.21 7.45
CA VAL A 436 7.69 8.70 6.73
C VAL A 436 8.94 7.91 7.13
N MET A 437 9.86 7.75 6.19
CA MET A 437 11.17 7.18 6.45
C MET A 437 12.17 8.30 6.70
N VAL A 438 12.88 8.24 7.81
CA VAL A 438 13.77 9.32 8.27
C VAL A 438 15.18 8.79 8.52
N ASP A 439 16.18 9.53 8.05
CA ASP A 439 17.59 9.26 8.32
C ASP A 439 17.85 9.39 9.84
N PRO A 440 18.35 8.34 10.52
CA PRO A 440 18.61 8.38 11.96
C PRO A 440 19.60 9.47 12.37
N ARG A 441 20.48 9.94 11.47
CA ARG A 441 21.42 11.03 11.72
C ARG A 441 20.72 12.37 12.01
N LEU A 442 19.51 12.53 11.52
CA LEU A 442 18.70 13.75 11.69
C LEU A 442 17.79 13.69 12.91
N LEU A 443 17.66 12.52 13.56
CA LEU A 443 16.78 12.34 14.70
C LEU A 443 17.37 12.99 15.96
N ALA A 444 16.52 13.69 16.70
CA ALA A 444 16.88 14.27 17.97
C ALA A 444 17.15 13.18 19.03
N PRO A 445 18.00 13.46 20.06
CA PRO A 445 18.35 12.46 21.06
C PRO A 445 17.16 11.85 21.81
N ASP A 446 16.10 12.61 22.05
CA ASP A 446 14.88 12.15 22.72
C ASP A 446 14.09 11.14 21.85
N ILE A 447 14.06 11.34 20.54
CA ILE A 447 13.47 10.38 19.57
C ILE A 447 14.31 9.09 19.54
N MET A 448 15.64 9.22 19.53
CA MET A 448 16.55 8.07 19.59
C MET A 448 16.39 7.26 20.89
N GLU A 449 16.11 7.91 22.02
CA GLU A 449 15.80 7.21 23.28
C GLU A 449 14.43 6.51 23.24
N GLN A 450 13.43 7.12 22.58
CA GLN A 450 12.13 6.48 22.41
C GLN A 450 12.22 5.21 21.57
N LEU A 451 13.08 5.17 20.55
CA LEU A 451 13.33 3.98 19.71
C LEU A 451 13.91 2.79 20.49
N LYS A 452 14.56 3.03 21.64
CA LYS A 452 15.11 1.97 22.49
C LYS A 452 14.10 1.33 23.44
N LYS A 453 12.88 1.90 23.53
CA LYS A 453 11.82 1.33 24.36
C LYS A 453 11.44 -0.06 23.88
N LYS A 454 11.05 -0.93 24.82
CA LYS A 454 10.50 -2.23 24.47
C LYS A 454 9.25 -2.03 23.62
N PRO A 455 9.19 -2.61 22.42
CA PRO A 455 8.05 -2.40 21.54
C PRO A 455 6.79 -3.10 22.05
N VAL A 456 5.65 -2.48 21.78
CA VAL A 456 4.35 -3.14 21.86
C VAL A 456 4.17 -3.99 20.61
N ILE A 457 3.86 -5.25 20.77
CA ILE A 457 3.64 -6.17 19.65
C ILE A 457 2.25 -5.92 19.10
N ILE A 458 2.17 -5.70 17.81
CA ILE A 458 0.93 -5.55 17.04
C ILE A 458 0.68 -6.87 16.30
N GLU A 459 -0.49 -7.45 16.56
CA GLU A 459 -0.88 -8.69 15.90
C GLU A 459 -1.27 -8.47 14.44
N ASP A 460 -1.14 -9.52 13.64
CA ASP A 460 -1.29 -9.48 12.19
C ASP A 460 -2.72 -9.18 11.67
N TRP A 461 -3.69 -9.02 12.56
CA TRP A 461 -5.07 -8.60 12.22
C TRP A 461 -5.42 -7.16 12.66
N GLU A 462 -4.47 -6.39 13.15
CA GLU A 462 -4.70 -4.99 13.53
C GLU A 462 -5.00 -4.14 12.27
N PRO A 463 -6.13 -3.43 12.20
CA PRO A 463 -6.58 -2.77 10.97
C PRO A 463 -5.58 -1.79 10.35
N PHE A 464 -4.96 -0.94 11.17
CA PHE A 464 -3.99 0.05 10.69
C PHE A 464 -2.80 -0.57 9.94
N PHE A 465 -2.50 -1.83 10.23
CA PHE A 465 -1.34 -2.53 9.73
C PHE A 465 -1.66 -3.68 8.77
N LEU A 466 -2.95 -4.02 8.63
CA LEU A 466 -3.40 -5.03 7.65
C LEU A 466 -3.10 -4.64 6.20
N SER A 467 -3.03 -3.34 5.91
CA SER A 467 -2.68 -2.83 4.59
C SER A 467 -1.31 -3.29 4.09
N LEU A 468 -0.40 -3.65 4.98
CA LEU A 468 0.90 -4.24 4.63
C LEU A 468 0.81 -5.47 3.74
N ARG A 469 -0.23 -6.27 3.93
CA ARG A 469 -0.44 -7.50 3.18
C ARG A 469 -1.45 -7.34 2.05
N SER A 470 -2.29 -6.32 2.12
CA SER A 470 -3.45 -6.16 1.27
C SER A 470 -3.34 -5.07 0.21
N LEU A 471 -2.23 -4.35 0.11
CA LEU A 471 -2.02 -3.39 -0.98
C LEU A 471 -2.17 -4.09 -2.32
N GLN A 472 -3.32 -3.88 -2.94
CA GLN A 472 -3.67 -4.38 -4.27
C GLN A 472 -3.38 -3.32 -5.32
#